data_1d1f5d6c8e1992204040ad3f6705f43d
#
_entry.id   1d1f5d6c8e1992204040ad3f6705f43d
#
_cell.length_a   1.000
_cell.length_b   1.000
_cell.length_c   1.000
_cell.angle_alpha   90.00
_cell.angle_beta   90.00
_cell.angle_gamma   90.00
#
_symmetry.space_group_name_H-M   'P 1'
#
loop_
_entity.id
_entity.type
_entity.pdbx_description
1 polymer ?
#
loop_
_entity_poly.entity_id
_entity_poly.type
_entity_poly.pdbx_seq_one_letter_code
_entity_poly.pdbx_strand_id
1 'polypeptide(L)'
;RDVLGSDRETVFECCDKANEELKGEKIVQAANFNCPGQIVISGDAIAVDKASAYLKEAGVKRILPLKVSGPFHTSLMKPAGDKLAKEFEKVEFKEPKSKVIYNCLGKEKSDSDSVSKLLEKQVQSSVYLEDSIRYMADAGVDTIIEIGPGKAISKFITKTVNNVKVYSIDTVEDFVNTIKELDA
;
A
#
# COMPACT_ATOMS: atom_id res chain seq x y z
N ARG A 1 1.14 4.84 -11.65
CA ARG A 1 2.29 5.76 -11.59
C ARG A 1 2.62 6.13 -10.16
N ASP A 2 3.89 6.35 -9.88
CA ASP A 2 4.37 6.81 -8.58
C ASP A 2 4.42 8.34 -8.57
N VAL A 3 3.64 8.97 -7.70
CA VAL A 3 3.52 10.43 -7.50
C VAL A 3 4.40 10.81 -6.33
N LEU A 4 5.37 11.68 -6.56
CA LEU A 4 6.37 12.06 -5.57
C LEU A 4 6.27 13.55 -5.20
N GLY A 5 6.24 13.83 -3.90
CA GLY A 5 6.22 15.19 -3.36
C GLY A 5 4.83 15.83 -3.36
N SER A 6 3.77 15.01 -3.28
CA SER A 6 2.39 15.49 -3.14
C SER A 6 1.76 14.94 -1.87
N ASP A 7 0.80 15.66 -1.31
CA ASP A 7 -0.07 15.19 -0.23
C ASP A 7 -1.24 14.36 -0.76
N ARG A 8 -1.97 13.72 0.15
CA ARG A 8 -3.11 12.85 -0.18
C ARG A 8 -4.28 13.63 -0.79
N GLU A 9 -4.58 14.80 -0.26
CA GLU A 9 -5.71 15.63 -0.68
C GLU A 9 -5.56 16.04 -2.15
N THR A 10 -4.41 16.60 -2.53
CA THR A 10 -4.08 16.94 -3.92
C THR A 10 -4.19 15.73 -4.86
N VAL A 11 -3.72 14.55 -4.43
CA VAL A 11 -3.82 13.34 -5.26
C VAL A 11 -5.27 12.90 -5.43
N PHE A 12 -6.08 12.93 -4.37
CA PHE A 12 -7.50 12.59 -4.45
C PHE A 12 -8.25 13.55 -5.37
N GLU A 13 -8.10 14.87 -5.18
CA GLU A 13 -8.76 15.88 -6.02
C GLU A 13 -8.42 15.70 -7.51
N CYS A 14 -7.16 15.43 -7.85
CA CYS A 14 -6.75 15.21 -9.23
C CYS A 14 -7.30 13.91 -9.82
N CYS A 15 -7.39 12.85 -9.02
CA CYS A 15 -8.03 11.59 -9.43
C CYS A 15 -9.54 11.78 -9.65
N ASP A 16 -10.23 12.44 -8.73
CA ASP A 16 -11.67 12.68 -8.79
C ASP A 16 -12.01 13.57 -9.99
N LYS A 17 -11.26 14.64 -10.22
CA LYS A 17 -11.42 15.50 -11.38
C LYS A 17 -11.26 14.74 -12.71
N ALA A 18 -10.28 13.81 -12.77
CA ALA A 18 -10.10 12.96 -13.95
C ALA A 18 -11.27 12.00 -14.15
N ASN A 19 -11.78 11.40 -13.08
CA ASN A 19 -12.92 10.49 -13.11
C ASN A 19 -14.22 11.20 -13.51
N GLU A 20 -14.47 12.40 -13.01
CA GLU A 20 -15.63 13.22 -13.34
C GLU A 20 -15.63 13.59 -14.83
N GLU A 21 -14.50 14.06 -15.35
CA GLU A 21 -14.37 14.42 -16.77
C GLU A 21 -14.59 13.23 -17.70
N LEU A 22 -14.18 12.04 -17.26
CA LEU A 22 -14.39 10.77 -17.98
C LEU A 22 -15.74 10.12 -17.65
N LYS A 23 -16.63 10.82 -16.91
CA LYS A 23 -17.99 10.39 -16.55
C LYS A 23 -18.04 9.01 -15.87
N GLY A 24 -16.95 8.62 -15.23
CA GLY A 24 -16.81 7.31 -14.58
C GLY A 24 -16.67 6.11 -15.53
N GLU A 25 -16.60 6.33 -16.84
CA GLU A 25 -16.36 5.25 -17.81
C GLU A 25 -14.94 4.71 -17.76
N LYS A 26 -14.01 5.53 -17.33
CA LYS A 26 -12.61 5.22 -17.08
C LYS A 26 -12.23 5.79 -15.72
N ILE A 27 -11.55 5.00 -14.91
CA ILE A 27 -11.25 5.39 -13.54
C ILE A 27 -9.76 5.36 -13.23
N VAL A 28 -9.37 6.25 -12.31
CA VAL A 28 -8.08 6.28 -11.64
C VAL A 28 -8.30 6.43 -10.14
N GLN A 29 -7.49 5.75 -9.34
CA GLN A 29 -7.58 5.80 -7.89
C GLN A 29 -6.17 5.86 -7.28
N ALA A 30 -6.05 6.45 -6.08
CA ALA A 30 -4.86 6.29 -5.26
C ALA A 30 -4.79 4.83 -4.79
N ALA A 31 -3.78 4.11 -5.25
CA ALA A 31 -3.63 2.67 -5.03
C ALA A 31 -2.72 2.33 -3.84
N ASN A 32 -1.66 3.12 -3.60
CA ASN A 32 -0.75 2.89 -2.48
C ASN A 32 -0.37 4.22 -1.83
N PHE A 33 -0.49 4.26 -0.52
CA PHE A 33 0.07 5.29 0.34
C PHE A 33 1.33 4.71 1.00
N ASN A 34 2.49 4.89 0.34
CA ASN A 34 3.72 4.20 0.72
C ASN A 34 4.43 4.86 1.91
N CYS A 35 4.61 6.17 1.85
CA CYS A 35 5.19 7.00 2.90
C CYS A 35 4.81 8.47 2.63
N PRO A 36 5.09 9.42 3.53
CA PRO A 36 4.84 10.84 3.29
C PRO A 36 5.38 11.32 1.94
N GLY A 37 4.49 11.90 1.13
CA GLY A 37 4.84 12.40 -0.19
C GLY A 37 5.14 11.35 -1.25
N GLN A 38 4.76 10.09 -1.05
CA GLN A 38 4.90 9.04 -2.06
C GLN A 38 3.63 8.19 -2.18
N ILE A 39 2.86 8.47 -3.23
CA ILE A 39 1.54 7.87 -3.48
C ILE A 39 1.51 7.29 -4.89
N VAL A 40 1.00 6.08 -5.02
CA VAL A 40 0.80 5.44 -6.34
C VAL A 40 -0.63 5.67 -6.79
N ILE A 41 -0.81 6.16 -8.01
CA ILE A 41 -2.10 6.17 -8.70
C ILE A 41 -2.16 5.05 -9.74
N SER A 42 -3.31 4.40 -9.84
CA SER A 42 -3.54 3.25 -10.72
C SER A 42 -4.97 3.27 -11.28
N GLY A 43 -5.18 2.65 -12.43
CA GLY A 43 -6.47 2.64 -13.10
C GLY A 43 -6.36 2.42 -14.60
N ASP A 44 -7.39 2.85 -15.34
CA ASP A 44 -7.36 2.91 -16.79
C ASP A 44 -6.27 3.86 -17.28
N ALA A 45 -5.53 3.50 -18.31
CA ALA A 45 -4.40 4.28 -18.81
C ALA A 45 -4.78 5.75 -19.12
N ILE A 46 -5.93 5.97 -19.78
CA ILE A 46 -6.44 7.31 -20.10
C ILE A 46 -6.72 8.13 -18.85
N ALA A 47 -7.34 7.51 -17.82
CA ALA A 47 -7.64 8.19 -16.57
C ALA A 47 -6.38 8.51 -15.78
N VAL A 48 -5.41 7.59 -15.74
CA VAL A 48 -4.10 7.80 -15.11
C VAL A 48 -3.31 8.91 -15.84
N ASP A 49 -3.38 9.00 -17.16
CA ASP A 49 -2.74 10.08 -17.91
C ASP A 49 -3.36 11.43 -17.58
N LYS A 50 -4.69 11.49 -17.52
CA LYS A 50 -5.45 12.68 -17.20
C LYS A 50 -5.19 13.18 -15.76
N ALA A 51 -5.27 12.30 -14.77
CA ALA A 51 -4.91 12.63 -13.40
C ALA A 51 -3.45 13.10 -13.28
N SER A 52 -2.54 12.49 -14.04
CA SER A 52 -1.13 12.94 -14.07
C SER A 52 -0.96 14.34 -14.67
N ALA A 53 -1.80 14.74 -15.63
CA ALA A 53 -1.81 16.12 -16.13
C ALA A 53 -2.26 17.10 -15.06
N TYR A 54 -3.37 16.81 -14.36
CA TYR A 54 -3.85 17.64 -13.26
C TYR A 54 -2.85 17.73 -12.11
N LEU A 55 -2.20 16.64 -11.74
CA LEU A 55 -1.14 16.65 -10.72
C LEU A 55 0.03 17.57 -11.13
N LYS A 56 0.41 17.59 -12.42
CA LYS A 56 1.44 18.53 -12.90
C LYS A 56 0.98 19.97 -12.84
N GLU A 57 -0.26 20.26 -13.20
CA GLU A 57 -0.88 21.60 -13.06
C GLU A 57 -0.92 22.05 -11.59
N ALA A 58 -1.17 21.11 -10.65
CA ALA A 58 -1.09 21.33 -9.22
C ALA A 58 0.34 21.46 -8.66
N GLY A 59 1.37 21.42 -9.52
CA GLY A 59 2.77 21.65 -9.15
C GLY A 59 3.58 20.39 -8.82
N VAL A 60 3.03 19.19 -9.01
CA VAL A 60 3.77 17.93 -8.80
C VAL A 60 4.84 17.77 -9.88
N LYS A 61 6.10 17.75 -9.46
CA LYS A 61 7.25 17.75 -10.39
C LYS A 61 7.66 16.35 -10.86
N ARG A 62 7.35 15.31 -10.09
CA ARG A 62 7.84 13.95 -10.36
C ARG A 62 6.71 12.94 -10.33
N ILE A 63 6.36 12.42 -11.49
CA ILE A 63 5.38 11.34 -11.67
C ILE A 63 6.07 10.28 -12.52
N LEU A 64 6.36 9.11 -11.94
CA LEU A 64 7.14 8.07 -12.56
C LEU A 64 6.24 6.91 -13.01
N PRO A 65 6.42 6.40 -14.23
CA PRO A 65 5.71 5.20 -14.66
C PRO A 65 6.20 3.99 -13.88
N LEU A 66 5.26 3.13 -13.49
CA LEU A 66 5.56 1.82 -12.89
C LEU A 66 5.27 0.73 -13.92
N LYS A 67 6.18 -0.24 -14.03
CA LYS A 67 6.01 -1.43 -14.87
C LYS A 67 5.20 -2.46 -14.08
N VAL A 68 3.87 -2.39 -14.21
CA VAL A 68 2.93 -3.32 -13.56
C VAL A 68 2.00 -3.94 -14.60
N SER A 69 1.50 -5.15 -14.34
CA SER A 69 0.67 -5.93 -15.27
C SER A 69 -0.83 -5.63 -15.16
N GLY A 70 -1.25 -4.82 -14.19
CA GLY A 70 -2.67 -4.52 -13.98
C GLY A 70 -2.90 -3.39 -12.98
N PRO A 71 -4.17 -2.94 -12.86
CA PRO A 71 -4.57 -1.86 -11.97
C PRO A 71 -4.78 -2.36 -10.54
N PHE A 72 -3.78 -3.04 -9.96
CA PHE A 72 -3.83 -3.57 -8.61
C PHE A 72 -4.18 -2.48 -7.61
N HIS A 73 -4.87 -2.88 -6.54
CA HIS A 73 -5.31 -1.99 -5.46
C HIS A 73 -6.28 -0.88 -5.90
N THR A 74 -7.07 -1.17 -6.95
CA THR A 74 -8.19 -0.34 -7.39
C THR A 74 -9.45 -1.17 -7.54
N SER A 75 -10.62 -0.52 -7.63
CA SER A 75 -11.90 -1.19 -7.85
C SER A 75 -11.98 -1.98 -9.17
N LEU A 76 -11.10 -1.71 -10.14
CA LEU A 76 -10.98 -2.50 -11.38
C LEU A 76 -10.53 -3.95 -11.12
N MET A 77 -9.95 -4.22 -9.97
CA MET A 77 -9.58 -5.58 -9.54
C MET A 77 -10.72 -6.36 -8.89
N LYS A 78 -11.95 -5.78 -8.82
CA LYS A 78 -13.13 -6.47 -8.26
C LYS A 78 -13.33 -7.88 -8.83
N PRO A 79 -13.22 -8.13 -10.15
CA PRO A 79 -13.35 -9.50 -10.69
C PRO A 79 -12.32 -10.49 -10.14
N ALA A 80 -11.13 -10.02 -9.77
CA ALA A 80 -10.12 -10.86 -9.11
C ALA A 80 -10.49 -11.10 -7.64
N GLY A 81 -10.99 -10.09 -6.94
CA GLY A 81 -11.55 -10.23 -5.59
C GLY A 81 -12.68 -11.25 -5.53
N ASP A 82 -13.63 -11.19 -6.47
CA ASP A 82 -14.76 -12.13 -6.55
C ASP A 82 -14.30 -13.58 -6.80
N LYS A 83 -13.20 -13.78 -7.56
CA LYS A 83 -12.59 -15.10 -7.73
C LYS A 83 -11.89 -15.59 -6.47
N LEU A 84 -11.15 -14.71 -5.79
CA LEU A 84 -10.53 -15.02 -4.50
C LEU A 84 -11.58 -15.41 -3.46
N ALA A 85 -12.70 -14.68 -3.37
CA ALA A 85 -13.79 -15.00 -2.46
C ALA A 85 -14.26 -16.45 -2.62
N LYS A 86 -14.45 -16.91 -3.88
CA LYS A 86 -14.85 -18.31 -4.18
C LYS A 86 -13.78 -19.32 -3.78
N GLU A 87 -12.51 -19.02 -3.98
CA GLU A 87 -11.43 -19.92 -3.54
C GLU A 87 -11.33 -19.95 -2.01
N PHE A 88 -11.57 -18.84 -1.33
CA PHE A 88 -11.57 -18.76 0.12
C PHE A 88 -12.71 -19.53 0.79
N GLU A 89 -13.82 -19.80 0.10
CA GLU A 89 -14.88 -20.71 0.59
C GLU A 89 -14.36 -22.13 0.86
N LYS A 90 -13.27 -22.51 0.21
CA LYS A 90 -12.61 -23.83 0.35
C LYS A 90 -11.53 -23.86 1.44
N VAL A 91 -11.28 -22.74 2.09
CA VAL A 91 -10.17 -22.57 3.05
C VAL A 91 -10.72 -22.22 4.43
N GLU A 92 -10.32 -22.99 5.42
CA GLU A 92 -10.58 -22.64 6.82
C GLU A 92 -9.56 -21.58 7.29
N PHE A 93 -10.03 -20.36 7.50
CA PHE A 93 -9.21 -19.29 8.05
C PHE A 93 -9.27 -19.33 9.59
N LYS A 94 -8.11 -19.46 10.21
CA LYS A 94 -7.97 -19.37 11.68
C LYS A 94 -7.64 -17.94 12.09
N GLU A 95 -8.02 -17.57 13.30
CA GLU A 95 -7.59 -16.30 13.87
C GLU A 95 -6.06 -16.26 13.98
N PRO A 96 -5.44 -15.15 13.64
CA PRO A 96 -3.99 -14.98 13.76
C PRO A 96 -3.54 -15.14 15.23
N LYS A 97 -2.43 -15.82 15.45
CA LYS A 97 -1.81 -15.95 16.80
C LYS A 97 -1.07 -14.69 17.22
N SER A 98 -0.74 -13.84 16.27
CA SER A 98 -0.06 -12.55 16.48
C SER A 98 -0.90 -11.43 15.88
N LYS A 99 -0.65 -10.19 16.29
CA LYS A 99 -1.26 -9.02 15.68
C LYS A 99 -0.90 -8.94 14.21
N VAL A 100 -1.87 -8.67 13.36
CA VAL A 100 -1.72 -8.50 11.92
C VAL A 100 -2.28 -7.15 11.51
N ILE A 101 -1.47 -6.37 10.81
CA ILE A 101 -1.88 -5.12 10.21
C ILE A 101 -2.29 -5.39 8.76
N TYR A 102 -3.52 -5.04 8.41
CA TYR A 102 -4.05 -5.28 7.07
C TYR A 102 -3.86 -4.06 6.18
N ASN A 103 -3.25 -4.25 5.01
CA ASN A 103 -2.97 -3.17 4.05
C ASN A 103 -4.20 -2.33 3.71
N CYS A 104 -5.36 -2.97 3.53
CA CYS A 104 -6.61 -2.28 3.18
C CYS A 104 -7.25 -1.52 4.35
N LEU A 105 -6.69 -1.60 5.56
CA LEU A 105 -7.12 -0.89 6.75
C LEU A 105 -6.07 0.09 7.29
N GLY A 106 -4.79 -0.18 7.07
CA GLY A 106 -3.68 0.54 7.71
C GLY A 106 -3.56 0.26 9.22
N LYS A 107 -4.25 -0.76 9.73
CA LYS A 107 -4.35 -1.14 11.15
C LYS A 107 -4.78 -2.58 11.32
N GLU A 108 -4.92 -3.02 12.57
CA GLU A 108 -5.52 -4.32 12.93
C GLU A 108 -6.99 -4.38 12.51
N LYS A 109 -7.50 -5.60 12.32
CA LYS A 109 -8.93 -5.84 12.11
C LYS A 109 -9.73 -5.58 13.39
N SER A 110 -11.01 -5.27 13.26
CA SER A 110 -11.97 -5.31 14.36
C SER A 110 -12.51 -6.74 14.57
N ASP A 111 -13.19 -6.96 15.69
CA ASP A 111 -13.82 -8.26 15.99
C ASP A 111 -14.90 -8.64 14.99
N SER A 112 -15.52 -7.66 14.32
CA SER A 112 -16.53 -7.88 13.28
C SER A 112 -15.94 -8.19 11.90
N ASP A 113 -14.63 -7.98 11.69
CA ASP A 113 -13.97 -8.24 10.41
C ASP A 113 -13.54 -9.72 10.31
N SER A 114 -13.78 -10.34 9.16
CA SER A 114 -13.25 -11.66 8.87
C SER A 114 -11.95 -11.58 8.06
N VAL A 115 -11.00 -12.46 8.38
CA VAL A 115 -9.71 -12.54 7.68
C VAL A 115 -9.89 -12.72 6.18
N SER A 116 -10.76 -13.66 5.77
CA SER A 116 -11.03 -13.94 4.34
C SER A 116 -11.56 -12.70 3.60
N LYS A 117 -12.46 -11.95 4.22
CA LYS A 117 -13.02 -10.72 3.63
C LYS A 117 -11.99 -9.61 3.50
N LEU A 118 -11.09 -9.48 4.46
CA LEU A 118 -9.99 -8.50 4.38
C LEU A 118 -8.98 -8.87 3.28
N LEU A 119 -8.67 -10.16 3.12
CA LEU A 119 -7.79 -10.64 2.04
C LEU A 119 -8.43 -10.48 0.66
N GLU A 120 -9.74 -10.74 0.53
CA GLU A 120 -10.50 -10.44 -0.68
C GLU A 120 -10.46 -8.94 -1.00
N LYS A 121 -10.74 -8.10 -0.01
CA LYS A 121 -10.75 -6.64 -0.15
C LYS A 121 -9.39 -6.08 -0.56
N GLN A 122 -8.31 -6.67 -0.07
CA GLN A 122 -6.94 -6.16 -0.24
C GLN A 122 -6.52 -6.02 -1.72
N VAL A 123 -6.94 -6.93 -2.61
CA VAL A 123 -6.57 -6.88 -4.03
C VAL A 123 -7.23 -5.72 -4.78
N GLN A 124 -8.39 -5.28 -4.31
CA GLN A 124 -9.23 -4.25 -4.94
C GLN A 124 -9.34 -2.93 -4.16
N SER A 125 -8.53 -2.78 -3.10
CA SER A 125 -8.52 -1.59 -2.24
C SER A 125 -7.10 -1.07 -2.06
N SER A 126 -6.99 0.22 -1.77
CA SER A 126 -5.71 0.89 -1.52
C SER A 126 -4.89 0.22 -0.43
N VAL A 127 -3.58 0.30 -0.57
CA VAL A 127 -2.59 -0.10 0.44
C VAL A 127 -2.25 1.11 1.30
N TYR A 128 -2.54 1.05 2.59
CA TYR A 128 -2.26 2.08 3.58
C TYR A 128 -0.98 1.76 4.36
N LEU A 129 0.17 1.67 3.66
CA LEU A 129 1.44 1.31 4.29
C LEU A 129 1.93 2.39 5.26
N GLU A 130 1.83 3.66 4.89
CA GLU A 130 2.18 4.77 5.77
C GLU A 130 1.37 4.72 7.07
N ASP A 131 0.05 4.49 6.98
CA ASP A 131 -0.84 4.39 8.14
C ASP A 131 -0.46 3.17 9.00
N SER A 132 -0.15 2.03 8.37
CA SER A 132 0.32 0.82 9.04
C SER A 132 1.60 1.06 9.84
N ILE A 133 2.57 1.78 9.25
CA ILE A 133 3.83 2.11 9.90
C ILE A 133 3.58 3.02 11.12
N ARG A 134 2.77 4.06 10.96
CA ARG A 134 2.41 4.97 12.06
C ARG A 134 1.66 4.22 13.16
N TYR A 135 0.68 3.40 12.79
CA TYR A 135 -0.08 2.58 13.75
C TYR A 135 0.85 1.68 14.58
N MET A 136 1.82 1.01 13.97
CA MET A 136 2.79 0.17 14.68
C MET A 136 3.67 0.98 15.62
N ALA A 137 4.19 2.11 15.17
CA ALA A 137 5.02 2.99 15.98
C ALA A 137 4.24 3.56 17.19
N ASP A 138 3.00 4.01 16.98
CA ASP A 138 2.11 4.51 18.04
C ASP A 138 1.73 3.39 19.05
N ALA A 139 1.68 2.14 18.59
CA ALA A 139 1.47 0.96 19.45
C ALA A 139 2.74 0.51 20.21
N GLY A 140 3.85 1.24 20.08
CA GLY A 140 5.10 0.98 20.79
C GLY A 140 6.06 -0.02 20.12
N VAL A 141 5.86 -0.30 18.83
CA VAL A 141 6.83 -1.09 18.04
C VAL A 141 8.08 -0.24 17.84
N ASP A 142 9.21 -0.71 18.37
CA ASP A 142 10.52 -0.06 18.30
C ASP A 142 11.46 -0.67 17.27
N THR A 143 11.12 -1.84 16.75
CA THR A 143 11.96 -2.59 15.80
C THR A 143 11.09 -3.22 14.71
N ILE A 144 11.42 -2.97 13.44
CA ILE A 144 10.75 -3.57 12.28
C ILE A 144 11.78 -4.30 11.43
N ILE A 145 11.45 -5.51 11.00
CA ILE A 145 12.28 -6.34 10.14
C ILE A 145 11.56 -6.56 8.82
N GLU A 146 12.10 -6.03 7.72
CA GLU A 146 11.66 -6.34 6.36
C GLU A 146 12.29 -7.66 5.93
N ILE A 147 11.46 -8.65 5.58
CA ILE A 147 11.93 -9.95 5.10
C ILE A 147 11.51 -10.11 3.64
N GLY A 148 12.49 -10.19 2.75
CA GLY A 148 12.27 -10.36 1.33
C GLY A 148 13.27 -9.59 0.46
N PRO A 149 13.17 -9.70 -0.87
CA PRO A 149 14.13 -9.10 -1.78
C PRO A 149 14.04 -7.56 -1.79
N GLY A 150 15.17 -6.92 -1.66
CA GLY A 150 15.31 -5.47 -1.71
C GLY A 150 15.15 -4.79 -0.35
N LYS A 151 15.01 -3.46 -0.36
CA LYS A 151 14.94 -2.60 0.84
C LYS A 151 13.95 -1.46 0.64
N ALA A 152 12.85 -1.73 -0.06
CA ALA A 152 11.88 -0.68 -0.41
C ALA A 152 11.02 -0.29 0.79
N ILE A 153 10.53 -1.27 1.54
CA ILE A 153 9.69 -1.04 2.72
C ILE A 153 10.50 -0.38 3.83
N SER A 154 11.74 -0.83 4.07
CA SER A 154 12.65 -0.20 5.03
C SER A 154 12.85 1.29 4.75
N LYS A 155 12.98 1.68 3.47
CA LYS A 155 13.08 3.08 3.07
C LYS A 155 11.79 3.86 3.32
N PHE A 156 10.62 3.23 3.18
CA PHE A 156 9.35 3.87 3.50
C PHE A 156 9.18 4.04 5.00
N ILE A 157 9.60 3.05 5.80
CA ILE A 157 9.56 3.14 7.27
C ILE A 157 10.41 4.32 7.75
N THR A 158 11.67 4.40 7.32
CA THR A 158 12.60 5.48 7.73
C THR A 158 12.17 6.87 7.27
N LYS A 159 11.36 6.97 6.22
CA LYS A 159 10.75 8.24 5.79
C LYS A 159 9.49 8.60 6.59
N THR A 160 8.85 7.62 7.21
CA THR A 160 7.57 7.81 7.90
C THR A 160 7.75 8.07 9.39
N VAL A 161 8.69 7.36 10.03
CA VAL A 161 8.96 7.46 11.48
C VAL A 161 10.47 7.45 11.75
N ASN A 162 10.88 8.10 12.86
CA ASN A 162 12.29 8.27 13.20
C ASN A 162 12.73 7.48 14.44
N ASN A 163 11.78 6.90 15.17
CA ASN A 163 11.99 6.26 16.47
C ASN A 163 11.93 4.72 16.41
N VAL A 164 12.07 4.15 15.22
CA VAL A 164 12.00 2.71 15.00
C VAL A 164 13.30 2.23 14.38
N LYS A 165 13.90 1.16 14.93
CA LYS A 165 15.02 0.45 14.30
C LYS A 165 14.49 -0.38 13.13
N VAL A 166 15.22 -0.36 12.02
CA VAL A 166 14.79 -1.05 10.81
C VAL A 166 15.90 -1.97 10.30
N TYR A 167 15.57 -3.22 10.13
CA TYR A 167 16.44 -4.24 9.53
C TYR A 167 15.83 -4.74 8.22
N SER A 168 16.68 -5.13 7.27
CA SER A 168 16.28 -5.76 6.01
C SER A 168 17.01 -7.06 5.83
N ILE A 169 16.27 -8.14 5.63
CA ILE A 169 16.79 -9.50 5.44
C ILE A 169 16.44 -9.94 4.01
N ASP A 170 17.43 -9.89 3.11
CA ASP A 170 17.33 -10.34 1.72
C ASP A 170 18.17 -11.64 1.52
N THR A 171 19.27 -11.77 2.27
CA THR A 171 20.22 -12.88 2.18
C THR A 171 20.37 -13.62 3.51
N VAL A 172 21.00 -14.80 3.47
CA VAL A 172 21.38 -15.54 4.70
C VAL A 172 22.35 -14.73 5.56
N GLU A 173 23.23 -13.98 4.92
CA GLU A 173 24.20 -13.11 5.64
C GLU A 173 23.46 -11.98 6.38
N ASP A 174 22.48 -11.32 5.75
CA ASP A 174 21.65 -10.32 6.41
C ASP A 174 20.93 -10.92 7.63
N PHE A 175 20.39 -12.14 7.49
CA PHE A 175 19.73 -12.83 8.60
C PHE A 175 20.67 -13.04 9.77
N VAL A 176 21.87 -13.62 9.53
CA VAL A 176 22.85 -13.90 10.57
C VAL A 176 23.30 -12.61 11.28
N ASN A 177 23.53 -11.53 10.52
CA ASN A 177 23.93 -10.25 11.06
C ASN A 177 22.81 -9.60 11.88
N THR A 178 21.57 -9.65 11.39
CA THR A 178 20.39 -9.13 12.12
C THR A 178 20.20 -9.83 13.46
N ILE A 179 20.30 -11.18 13.51
CA ILE A 179 20.19 -11.92 14.78
C ILE A 179 21.28 -11.50 15.76
N LYS A 180 22.53 -11.38 15.32
CA LYS A 180 23.63 -10.92 16.20
C LYS A 180 23.39 -9.53 16.79
N GLU A 181 22.79 -8.62 16.01
CA GLU A 181 22.48 -7.27 16.47
C GLU A 181 21.27 -7.23 17.42
N LEU A 182 20.31 -8.13 17.26
CA LEU A 182 19.14 -8.24 18.14
C LEU A 182 19.47 -8.90 19.48
N ASP A 183 20.47 -9.78 19.52
CA ASP A 183 20.93 -10.49 20.73
C ASP A 183 21.99 -9.69 21.54
N ALA A 184 22.46 -8.56 21.02
CA ALA A 184 23.49 -7.71 21.65
C ALA A 184 22.87 -6.62 22.54
#